data_84ab74cafecb7ad8cb1d1ebdebc3b99b
#
_entry.id   84ab74cafecb7ad8cb1d1ebdebc3b99b
#
_cell.length_a   1.000
_cell.length_b   1.000
_cell.length_c   1.000
_cell.angle_alpha   90.00
_cell.angle_beta   90.00
_cell.angle_gamma   90.00
#
_symmetry.space_group_name_H-M   'P 1'
#
loop_
_entity.id
_entity.type
_entity.pdbx_description
1 polymer ?
#
loop_
_entity_poly.entity_id
_entity_poly.type
_entity_poly.pdbx_seq_one_letter_code
_entity_poly.pdbx_strand_id
1 'polypeptide(L)'
;QPFHLPHVPMALYLAPRLCTFCHHASLGVELKENIKKAWRKKFIQENQYNVGLDSAILMNPQTWVASGHLGGFSDPLMDCCECKTRHRADDLIESFDGTNVAGWSNEEMAAYIKEHNIPCPNCGAHNFTDIRQFNLMFKTFQGVTEDAKDEIYLRPETAQGIFVNFANVQRTTRKKIPFGVAQVGKSFRNEITPGKFIFRVREFEQMELEFFCKPGTDLLGRPRPQGRAGRGV
;
A
#
# COMPACT_ATOMS: atom_id res chain seq x y z
N GLN A 1 13.74 -16.12 -42.96
CA GLN A 1 12.53 -16.77 -42.41
C GLN A 1 11.94 -15.84 -41.35
N PRO A 2 10.69 -15.44 -41.45
CA PRO A 2 10.07 -14.61 -40.42
C PRO A 2 9.79 -15.52 -39.18
N PHE A 3 10.25 -15.05 -38.00
CA PHE A 3 9.92 -15.66 -36.72
C PHE A 3 8.40 -15.52 -36.51
N HIS A 4 7.68 -16.63 -36.61
CA HIS A 4 6.32 -16.74 -36.12
C HIS A 4 6.40 -16.83 -34.61
N LEU A 5 6.11 -15.71 -33.92
CA LEU A 5 5.76 -15.75 -32.49
C LEU A 5 4.43 -16.50 -32.37
N PRO A 6 4.35 -17.55 -31.54
CA PRO A 6 3.05 -18.18 -31.27
C PRO A 6 2.13 -17.12 -30.68
N HIS A 7 0.93 -16.98 -31.24
CA HIS A 7 -0.17 -16.23 -30.65
C HIS A 7 -0.44 -16.82 -29.25
N VAL A 8 0.11 -16.17 -28.22
CA VAL A 8 -0.35 -16.40 -26.87
C VAL A 8 -1.77 -15.82 -26.82
N PRO A 9 -2.80 -16.65 -26.59
CA PRO A 9 -4.18 -16.17 -26.61
C PRO A 9 -4.34 -15.04 -25.60
N MET A 10 -4.89 -13.91 -26.01
CA MET A 10 -5.28 -12.79 -25.16
C MET A 10 -6.22 -13.20 -24.00
N ALA A 11 -6.75 -14.44 -24.06
CA ALA A 11 -7.54 -15.07 -23.02
C ALA A 11 -6.79 -15.28 -21.69
N LEU A 12 -5.45 -15.31 -21.67
CA LEU A 12 -4.66 -15.35 -20.43
C LEU A 12 -4.69 -14.02 -19.67
N TYR A 13 -5.08 -12.93 -20.33
CA TYR A 13 -5.25 -11.61 -19.70
C TYR A 13 -6.65 -11.41 -19.09
N LEU A 14 -7.60 -12.30 -19.38
CA LEU A 14 -9.01 -12.16 -19.01
C LEU A 14 -9.46 -13.14 -17.92
N ALA A 15 -8.55 -13.92 -17.32
CA ALA A 15 -8.91 -14.74 -16.16
C ALA A 15 -8.83 -13.89 -14.89
N PRO A 16 -9.95 -13.32 -14.38
CA PRO A 16 -9.93 -12.40 -13.24
C PRO A 16 -9.48 -13.06 -11.92
N ARG A 17 -9.23 -14.35 -11.91
CA ARG A 17 -8.82 -15.12 -10.71
C ARG A 17 -7.35 -15.48 -10.65
N LEU A 18 -6.55 -15.29 -11.70
CA LEU A 18 -5.15 -15.71 -11.77
C LEU A 18 -4.14 -14.56 -11.71
N CYS A 19 -4.52 -13.32 -12.01
CA CYS A 19 -3.61 -12.18 -11.94
C CYS A 19 -3.79 -11.39 -10.64
N THR A 20 -3.40 -12.00 -9.53
CA THR A 20 -3.37 -11.33 -8.22
C THR A 20 -2.07 -10.54 -8.00
N PHE A 21 -1.13 -10.66 -8.91
CA PHE A 21 0.16 -9.98 -8.93
C PHE A 21 0.26 -9.07 -10.16
N CYS A 22 0.99 -7.97 -10.02
CA CYS A 22 1.22 -7.03 -11.12
C CYS A 22 2.15 -7.67 -12.14
N HIS A 23 1.65 -7.94 -13.34
CA HIS A 23 2.44 -8.36 -14.48
C HIS A 23 2.50 -7.26 -15.53
N HIS A 24 3.73 -6.86 -15.90
CA HIS A 24 3.95 -5.95 -17.00
C HIS A 24 4.46 -6.76 -18.22
N ALA A 25 3.73 -6.72 -19.32
CA ALA A 25 4.23 -7.23 -20.59
C ALA A 25 5.41 -6.36 -21.09
N SER A 26 6.12 -6.79 -22.10
CA SER A 26 7.36 -6.18 -22.56
C SER A 26 7.31 -4.65 -22.72
N LEU A 27 6.28 -4.12 -23.40
CA LEU A 27 6.10 -2.66 -23.52
C LEU A 27 5.79 -1.98 -22.18
N GLY A 28 5.06 -2.64 -21.31
CA GLY A 28 4.73 -2.14 -19.97
C GLY A 28 5.98 -2.06 -19.08
N VAL A 29 6.90 -2.99 -19.21
CA VAL A 29 8.20 -2.96 -18.49
C VAL A 29 9.03 -1.76 -18.94
N GLU A 30 9.15 -1.52 -20.25
CA GLU A 30 9.89 -0.38 -20.78
C GLU A 30 9.28 0.95 -20.32
N LEU A 31 7.95 1.07 -20.37
CA LEU A 31 7.26 2.25 -19.86
C LEU A 31 7.53 2.47 -18.37
N LYS A 32 7.42 1.42 -17.56
CA LYS A 32 7.71 1.46 -16.12
C LYS A 32 9.13 1.93 -15.85
N GLU A 33 10.13 1.37 -16.52
CA GLU A 33 11.53 1.75 -16.34
C GLU A 33 11.80 3.20 -16.79
N ASN A 34 11.15 3.67 -17.85
CA ASN A 34 11.24 5.07 -18.27
C ASN A 34 10.64 6.03 -17.23
N ILE A 35 9.50 5.68 -16.63
CA ILE A 35 8.88 6.46 -15.54
C ILE A 35 9.82 6.50 -14.33
N LYS A 36 10.38 5.36 -13.90
CA LYS A 36 11.33 5.29 -12.79
C LYS A 36 12.58 6.14 -13.05
N LYS A 37 13.15 6.07 -14.26
CA LYS A 37 14.29 6.90 -14.66
C LYS A 37 13.96 8.39 -14.60
N ALA A 38 12.82 8.81 -15.15
CA ALA A 38 12.37 10.19 -15.14
C ALA A 38 12.17 10.71 -13.71
N TRP A 39 11.50 9.91 -12.85
CA TRP A 39 11.29 10.23 -11.43
C TRP A 39 12.63 10.36 -10.68
N ARG A 40 13.53 9.37 -10.84
CA ARG A 40 14.85 9.40 -10.21
C ARG A 40 15.67 10.61 -10.66
N LYS A 41 15.65 10.94 -11.94
CA LYS A 41 16.31 12.12 -12.48
C LYS A 41 15.76 13.37 -11.79
N LYS A 42 14.45 13.56 -11.79
CA LYS A 42 13.79 14.77 -11.29
C LYS A 42 13.96 14.95 -9.78
N PHE A 43 13.70 13.91 -8.99
CA PHE A 43 13.62 14.02 -7.54
C PHE A 43 14.93 13.74 -6.81
N ILE A 44 15.88 13.02 -7.42
CA ILE A 44 17.15 12.68 -6.78
C ILE A 44 18.32 13.38 -7.46
N GLN A 45 18.47 13.23 -8.78
CA GLN A 45 19.69 13.69 -9.46
C GLN A 45 19.72 15.21 -9.67
N GLU A 46 18.60 15.83 -10.00
CA GLU A 46 18.46 17.27 -10.20
C GLU A 46 18.26 18.05 -8.89
N ASN A 47 18.08 17.38 -7.75
CA ASN A 47 17.81 18.00 -6.47
C ASN A 47 18.98 17.80 -5.50
N GLN A 48 19.68 18.88 -5.18
CA GLN A 48 20.84 18.85 -4.27
C GLN A 48 20.51 18.43 -2.83
N TYR A 49 19.26 18.50 -2.41
CA TYR A 49 18.82 18.15 -1.05
C TYR A 49 18.49 16.68 -0.90
N ASN A 50 18.18 15.99 -1.99
CA ASN A 50 17.69 14.62 -1.94
C ASN A 50 18.81 13.60 -2.18
N VAL A 51 18.64 12.43 -1.58
CA VAL A 51 19.51 11.26 -1.77
C VAL A 51 18.69 10.02 -2.01
N GLY A 52 19.27 9.04 -2.70
CA GLY A 52 18.63 7.77 -2.95
C GLY A 52 18.93 6.75 -1.85
N LEU A 53 17.97 5.88 -1.57
CA LEU A 53 18.08 4.73 -0.69
C LEU A 53 17.49 3.50 -1.39
N ASP A 54 18.06 2.34 -1.12
CA ASP A 54 17.44 1.05 -1.38
C ASP A 54 17.51 0.21 -0.11
N SER A 55 16.41 0.15 0.63
CA SER A 55 16.29 -0.62 1.86
C SER A 55 15.72 -2.01 1.61
N ALA A 56 16.01 -2.95 2.50
CA ALA A 56 15.51 -4.32 2.41
C ALA A 56 13.98 -4.39 2.46
N ILE A 57 13.41 -5.39 1.79
CA ILE A 57 11.97 -5.72 1.86
C ILE A 57 11.64 -6.32 3.23
N LEU A 58 12.50 -7.24 3.69
CA LEU A 58 12.37 -7.88 4.99
C LEU A 58 13.06 -7.02 6.05
N MET A 59 12.31 -6.60 7.05
CA MET A 59 12.79 -5.78 8.15
C MET A 59 12.43 -6.42 9.48
N ASN A 60 13.08 -5.96 10.55
CA ASN A 60 12.77 -6.40 11.90
C ASN A 60 11.26 -6.20 12.19
N PRO A 61 10.54 -7.22 12.68
CA PRO A 61 9.11 -7.12 12.99
C PRO A 61 8.74 -5.97 13.93
N GLN A 62 9.66 -5.55 14.81
CA GLN A 62 9.45 -4.40 15.69
C GLN A 62 9.23 -3.08 14.93
N THR A 63 9.73 -2.98 13.69
CA THR A 63 9.45 -1.83 12.82
C THR A 63 7.95 -1.70 12.55
N TRP A 64 7.27 -2.82 12.35
CA TRP A 64 5.84 -2.88 12.06
C TRP A 64 4.96 -2.70 13.30
N VAL A 65 5.47 -3.09 14.47
CA VAL A 65 4.84 -2.77 15.76
C VAL A 65 4.91 -1.27 16.00
N ALA A 66 6.09 -0.68 15.87
CA ALA A 66 6.33 0.74 16.13
C ALA A 66 5.57 1.66 15.17
N SER A 67 5.40 1.25 13.92
CA SER A 67 4.65 2.00 12.90
C SER A 67 3.13 1.77 12.95
N GLY A 68 2.64 0.86 13.82
CA GLY A 68 1.23 0.54 13.96
C GLY A 68 0.65 -0.40 12.91
N HIS A 69 1.45 -0.87 11.93
CA HIS A 69 0.95 -1.73 10.85
C HIS A 69 0.43 -3.09 11.36
N LEU A 70 1.05 -3.67 12.38
CA LEU A 70 0.57 -4.95 12.92
C LEU A 70 -0.77 -4.83 13.65
N GLY A 71 -1.05 -3.67 14.25
CA GLY A 71 -2.29 -3.45 15.00
C GLY A 71 -3.41 -2.80 14.21
N GLY A 72 -3.11 -1.94 13.23
CA GLY A 72 -4.10 -1.07 12.59
C GLY A 72 -4.18 -1.17 11.06
N PHE A 73 -3.28 -1.89 10.41
CA PHE A 73 -3.32 -2.01 8.95
C PHE A 73 -4.21 -3.18 8.53
N SER A 74 -5.52 -2.99 8.69
CA SER A 74 -6.52 -4.02 8.47
C SER A 74 -7.77 -3.48 7.77
N ASP A 75 -8.43 -4.35 7.00
CA ASP A 75 -9.72 -4.07 6.36
C ASP A 75 -10.85 -4.74 7.14
N PRO A 76 -12.00 -4.07 7.32
CA PRO A 76 -13.20 -4.65 7.91
C PRO A 76 -13.91 -5.54 6.87
N LEU A 77 -13.83 -6.86 7.03
CA LEU A 77 -14.39 -7.83 6.09
C LEU A 77 -15.62 -8.52 6.62
N MET A 78 -16.58 -8.74 5.73
CA MET A 78 -17.77 -9.55 5.93
C MET A 78 -18.06 -10.41 4.70
N ASP A 79 -18.68 -11.57 4.91
CA ASP A 79 -19.07 -12.48 3.83
C ASP A 79 -20.59 -12.47 3.68
N CYS A 80 -21.11 -12.43 2.46
CA CYS A 80 -22.53 -12.65 2.20
C CYS A 80 -22.88 -14.11 2.54
N CYS A 81 -23.90 -14.33 3.37
CA CYS A 81 -24.30 -15.67 3.80
C CYS A 81 -24.86 -16.52 2.66
N GLU A 82 -25.40 -15.89 1.61
CA GLU A 82 -26.01 -16.59 0.47
C GLU A 82 -24.97 -16.95 -0.61
N CYS A 83 -24.36 -15.95 -1.22
CA CYS A 83 -23.44 -16.17 -2.34
C CYS A 83 -21.98 -16.40 -1.91
N LYS A 84 -21.65 -16.32 -0.63
CA LYS A 84 -20.33 -16.47 -0.05
C LYS A 84 -19.28 -15.48 -0.58
N THR A 85 -19.73 -14.43 -1.26
CA THR A 85 -18.83 -13.38 -1.74
C THR A 85 -18.37 -12.51 -0.57
N ARG A 86 -17.08 -12.23 -0.54
CA ARG A 86 -16.46 -11.38 0.47
C ARG A 86 -16.51 -9.93 0.05
N HIS A 87 -16.85 -9.08 1.02
CA HIS A 87 -16.93 -7.62 0.83
C HIS A 87 -16.20 -6.91 1.96
N ARG A 88 -15.74 -5.69 1.68
CA ARG A 88 -15.33 -4.75 2.71
C ARG A 88 -16.58 -4.02 3.18
N ALA A 89 -16.74 -3.91 4.50
CA ALA A 89 -17.91 -3.25 5.07
C ALA A 89 -17.92 -1.73 4.78
N ASP A 90 -16.76 -1.09 4.82
CA ASP A 90 -16.58 0.32 4.46
C ASP A 90 -16.93 0.59 2.98
N ASP A 91 -16.40 -0.22 2.05
CA ASP A 91 -16.70 -0.11 0.61
C ASP A 91 -18.21 -0.35 0.31
N LEU A 92 -18.88 -1.25 1.07
CA LEU A 92 -20.31 -1.51 0.94
C LEU A 92 -21.14 -0.27 1.29
N ILE A 93 -20.84 0.37 2.42
CA ILE A 93 -21.55 1.56 2.88
C ILE A 93 -21.28 2.73 1.93
N GLU A 94 -20.02 2.99 1.62
CA GLU A 94 -19.63 4.09 0.74
C GLU A 94 -20.25 3.95 -0.67
N SER A 95 -20.32 2.72 -1.19
CA SER A 95 -20.92 2.46 -2.50
C SER A 95 -22.44 2.59 -2.50
N PHE A 96 -23.09 2.43 -1.34
CA PHE A 96 -24.55 2.48 -1.22
C PHE A 96 -25.09 3.92 -1.25
N ASP A 97 -24.52 4.81 -0.46
CA ASP A 97 -25.00 6.19 -0.31
C ASP A 97 -23.92 7.27 -0.22
N GLY A 98 -22.65 6.88 -0.33
CA GLY A 98 -21.50 7.81 -0.25
C GLY A 98 -21.12 8.22 1.17
N THR A 99 -21.65 7.57 2.20
CA THR A 99 -21.34 7.88 3.59
C THR A 99 -19.88 7.55 3.89
N ASN A 100 -19.15 8.54 4.41
CA ASN A 100 -17.77 8.35 4.84
C ASN A 100 -17.72 7.70 6.22
N VAL A 101 -17.21 6.48 6.28
CA VAL A 101 -17.09 5.67 7.51
C VAL A 101 -15.72 5.72 8.17
N ALA A 102 -14.87 6.67 7.79
CA ALA A 102 -13.54 6.80 8.37
C ALA A 102 -13.61 6.98 9.90
N GLY A 103 -12.98 6.06 10.62
CA GLY A 103 -12.97 6.08 12.08
C GLY A 103 -14.14 5.37 12.78
N TRP A 104 -15.06 4.77 12.01
CA TRP A 104 -16.16 3.97 12.60
C TRP A 104 -15.64 2.64 13.14
N SER A 105 -16.28 2.18 14.21
CA SER A 105 -16.06 0.83 14.74
C SER A 105 -16.77 -0.23 13.88
N ASN A 106 -16.38 -1.49 14.05
CA ASN A 106 -17.03 -2.60 13.37
C ASN A 106 -18.51 -2.72 13.71
N GLU A 107 -18.85 -2.41 14.97
CA GLU A 107 -20.21 -2.44 15.50
C GLU A 107 -21.07 -1.37 14.84
N GLU A 108 -20.53 -0.15 14.68
CA GLU A 108 -21.23 0.96 14.02
C GLU A 108 -21.48 0.64 12.55
N MET A 109 -20.47 0.13 11.83
CA MET A 109 -20.64 -0.30 10.43
C MET A 109 -21.66 -1.43 10.28
N ALA A 110 -21.62 -2.43 11.16
CA ALA A 110 -22.57 -3.55 11.14
C ALA A 110 -24.01 -3.10 11.44
N ALA A 111 -24.19 -2.18 12.40
CA ALA A 111 -25.49 -1.59 12.72
C ALA A 111 -26.04 -0.81 11.52
N TYR A 112 -25.21 0.02 10.90
CA TYR A 112 -25.59 0.81 9.72
C TYR A 112 -26.03 -0.06 8.55
N ILE A 113 -25.27 -1.13 8.23
CA ILE A 113 -25.62 -2.06 7.15
C ILE A 113 -26.98 -2.73 7.40
N LYS A 114 -27.27 -3.09 8.66
CA LYS A 114 -28.57 -3.68 9.04
C LYS A 114 -29.71 -2.65 8.97
N GLU A 115 -29.51 -1.46 9.53
CA GLU A 115 -30.51 -0.40 9.60
C GLU A 115 -30.97 0.05 8.19
N HIS A 116 -30.00 0.24 7.29
CA HIS A 116 -30.26 0.67 5.90
C HIS A 116 -30.57 -0.49 4.96
N ASN A 117 -30.58 -1.73 5.49
CA ASN A 117 -30.88 -2.93 4.71
C ASN A 117 -30.05 -3.02 3.43
N ILE A 118 -28.73 -2.79 3.53
CA ILE A 118 -27.82 -2.71 2.38
C ILE A 118 -27.73 -4.05 1.68
N PRO A 119 -28.01 -4.13 0.36
CA PRO A 119 -27.99 -5.39 -0.37
C PRO A 119 -26.56 -5.82 -0.75
N CYS A 120 -26.36 -7.11 -0.86
CA CYS A 120 -25.14 -7.66 -1.45
C CYS A 120 -25.06 -7.29 -2.94
N PRO A 121 -23.97 -6.63 -3.40
CA PRO A 121 -23.85 -6.22 -4.80
C PRO A 121 -23.84 -7.39 -5.79
N ASN A 122 -23.56 -8.59 -5.32
CA ASN A 122 -23.43 -9.78 -6.16
C ASN A 122 -24.75 -10.56 -6.32
N CYS A 123 -25.56 -10.68 -5.26
CA CYS A 123 -26.78 -11.50 -5.29
C CYS A 123 -28.02 -10.80 -4.76
N GLY A 124 -27.93 -9.57 -4.27
CA GLY A 124 -29.06 -8.81 -3.73
C GLY A 124 -29.50 -9.23 -2.32
N ALA A 125 -28.90 -10.26 -1.70
CA ALA A 125 -29.24 -10.69 -0.35
C ALA A 125 -28.79 -9.67 0.70
N HIS A 126 -29.49 -9.62 1.84
CA HIS A 126 -29.20 -8.68 2.95
C HIS A 126 -28.59 -9.37 4.18
N ASN A 127 -28.19 -10.62 4.05
CA ASN A 127 -27.67 -11.41 5.16
C ASN A 127 -26.15 -11.54 5.04
N PHE A 128 -25.44 -10.99 6.04
CA PHE A 128 -23.98 -10.98 6.09
C PHE A 128 -23.49 -11.57 7.42
N THR A 129 -22.25 -12.07 7.42
CA THR A 129 -21.56 -12.47 8.64
C THR A 129 -21.13 -11.25 9.45
N ASP A 130 -20.71 -11.47 10.69
CA ASP A 130 -20.07 -10.43 11.49
C ASP A 130 -18.82 -9.89 10.80
N ILE A 131 -18.50 -8.61 11.04
CA ILE A 131 -17.33 -7.94 10.52
C ILE A 131 -16.09 -8.46 11.24
N ARG A 132 -15.09 -8.89 10.48
CA ARG A 132 -13.79 -9.36 10.97
C ARG A 132 -12.68 -8.50 10.42
N GLN A 133 -11.75 -8.08 11.27
CA GLN A 133 -10.55 -7.35 10.85
C GLN A 133 -9.57 -8.31 10.16
N PHE A 134 -9.14 -7.94 8.96
CA PHE A 134 -8.16 -8.69 8.20
C PHE A 134 -6.91 -7.84 7.99
N ASN A 135 -5.80 -8.24 8.61
CA ASN A 135 -4.54 -7.54 8.46
C ASN A 135 -3.96 -7.74 7.06
N LEU A 136 -3.59 -6.64 6.40
CA LEU A 136 -3.08 -6.62 5.02
C LEU A 136 -1.58 -6.94 4.91
N MET A 137 -0.90 -7.19 6.02
CA MET A 137 0.51 -7.61 5.99
C MET A 137 0.65 -9.04 5.49
N PHE A 138 1.51 -9.25 4.49
CA PHE A 138 1.95 -10.61 4.15
C PHE A 138 2.93 -11.11 5.20
N LYS A 139 2.64 -12.28 5.74
CA LYS A 139 3.52 -13.02 6.65
C LYS A 139 4.39 -14.02 5.91
N THR A 140 5.59 -14.23 6.39
CA THR A 140 6.49 -15.32 6.02
C THR A 140 7.34 -15.71 7.22
N PHE A 141 8.20 -16.70 7.09
CA PHE A 141 9.05 -17.17 8.17
C PHE A 141 10.51 -17.07 7.77
N GLN A 142 11.35 -16.78 8.74
CA GLN A 142 12.81 -16.77 8.59
C GLN A 142 13.38 -18.01 9.27
N GLY A 143 14.23 -18.77 8.57
CA GLY A 143 14.81 -19.97 9.14
C GLY A 143 14.21 -21.26 8.57
N VAL A 144 14.42 -22.37 9.29
CA VAL A 144 14.07 -23.74 8.84
C VAL A 144 12.67 -24.17 9.33
N THR A 145 12.19 -23.57 10.42
CA THR A 145 10.92 -23.91 11.06
C THR A 145 9.94 -22.74 10.98
N GLU A 146 8.65 -23.07 10.85
CA GLU A 146 7.56 -22.08 10.84
C GLU A 146 7.08 -21.79 12.28
N ASP A 147 8.00 -21.38 13.13
CA ASP A 147 7.69 -20.99 14.51
C ASP A 147 7.25 -19.52 14.58
N ALA A 148 6.36 -19.21 15.52
CA ALA A 148 5.87 -17.84 15.72
C ALA A 148 6.98 -16.81 16.01
N LYS A 149 8.10 -17.24 16.60
CA LYS A 149 9.28 -16.40 16.85
C LYS A 149 10.05 -16.02 15.58
N ASP A 150 9.89 -16.81 14.51
CA ASP A 150 10.57 -16.64 13.24
C ASP A 150 9.67 -15.94 12.19
N GLU A 151 8.48 -15.47 12.62
CA GLU A 151 7.54 -14.75 11.77
C GLU A 151 8.10 -13.38 11.37
N ILE A 152 8.14 -13.13 10.07
CA ILE A 152 8.52 -11.85 9.49
C ILE A 152 7.49 -11.41 8.47
N TYR A 153 7.57 -10.16 8.05
CA TYR A 153 6.56 -9.55 7.18
C TYR A 153 7.20 -8.94 5.94
N LEU A 154 6.52 -9.05 4.80
CA LEU A 154 6.84 -8.28 3.61
C LEU A 154 6.37 -6.84 3.84
N ARG A 155 7.21 -5.86 3.51
CA ARG A 155 6.86 -4.45 3.71
C ARG A 155 5.62 -4.04 2.90
N PRO A 156 4.63 -3.38 3.51
CA PRO A 156 3.44 -2.87 2.82
C PRO A 156 3.68 -1.52 2.14
N GLU A 157 4.78 -0.84 2.50
CA GLU A 157 5.23 0.44 1.95
C GLU A 157 6.73 0.63 2.15
N THR A 158 7.30 1.60 1.45
CA THR A 158 8.76 1.87 1.48
C THR A 158 9.17 2.88 2.56
N ALA A 159 8.23 3.64 3.14
CA ALA A 159 8.50 4.72 4.10
C ALA A 159 9.28 4.27 5.33
N GLN A 160 8.91 3.13 5.95
CA GLN A 160 9.59 2.66 7.16
C GLN A 160 11.05 2.34 6.92
N GLY A 161 11.39 1.84 5.72
CA GLY A 161 12.78 1.64 5.32
C GLY A 161 13.59 2.94 5.32
N ILE A 162 12.95 4.05 4.93
CA ILE A 162 13.55 5.39 4.98
C ILE A 162 13.76 5.83 6.42
N PHE A 163 12.73 5.71 7.28
CA PHE A 163 12.82 6.14 8.68
C PHE A 163 13.86 5.36 9.47
N VAL A 164 13.89 4.03 9.33
CA VAL A 164 14.87 3.17 10.01
C VAL A 164 16.30 3.49 9.60
N ASN A 165 16.51 3.86 8.34
CA ASN A 165 17.84 4.19 7.81
C ASN A 165 18.20 5.67 7.91
N PHE A 166 17.34 6.54 8.45
CA PHE A 166 17.56 7.98 8.49
C PHE A 166 18.94 8.36 9.05
N ALA A 167 19.29 7.86 10.24
CA ALA A 167 20.57 8.16 10.88
C ALA A 167 21.78 7.66 10.06
N ASN A 168 21.67 6.49 9.42
CA ASN A 168 22.71 5.94 8.56
C ASN A 168 22.90 6.81 7.31
N VAL A 169 21.80 7.19 6.66
CA VAL A 169 21.83 8.07 5.48
C VAL A 169 22.43 9.41 5.83
N GLN A 170 22.00 10.03 6.93
CA GLN A 170 22.55 11.32 7.39
C GLN A 170 24.06 11.24 7.61
N ARG A 171 24.52 10.20 8.30
CA ARG A 171 25.94 10.00 8.61
C ARG A 171 26.80 9.76 7.36
N THR A 172 26.35 8.88 6.48
CA THR A 172 27.13 8.48 5.29
C THR A 172 27.16 9.56 4.21
N THR A 173 26.06 10.30 4.05
CA THR A 173 25.97 11.39 3.09
C THR A 173 26.41 12.75 3.63
N ARG A 174 26.62 12.86 4.95
CA ARG A 174 26.93 14.10 5.67
C ARG A 174 25.88 15.22 5.45
N LYS A 175 24.66 14.85 5.13
CA LYS A 175 23.55 15.78 4.93
C LYS A 175 23.11 16.39 6.27
N LYS A 176 22.69 17.65 6.21
CA LYS A 176 22.04 18.38 7.30
C LYS A 176 20.59 18.65 6.93
N ILE A 177 19.71 18.68 7.91
CA ILE A 177 18.31 19.07 7.71
C ILE A 177 18.27 20.53 7.19
N PRO A 178 17.48 20.83 6.14
CA PRO A 178 16.51 19.98 5.47
C PRO A 178 17.14 19.08 4.38
N PHE A 179 16.71 17.82 4.29
CA PHE A 179 17.06 16.95 3.16
C PHE A 179 16.01 15.84 2.98
N GLY A 180 15.94 15.27 1.78
CA GLY A 180 15.03 14.20 1.44
C GLY A 180 15.75 12.88 1.20
N VAL A 181 15.07 11.80 1.52
CA VAL A 181 15.49 10.43 1.19
C VAL A 181 14.43 9.81 0.29
N ALA A 182 14.85 9.33 -0.86
CA ALA A 182 13.97 8.80 -1.88
C ALA A 182 14.26 7.32 -2.13
N GLN A 183 13.23 6.53 -2.30
CA GLN A 183 13.33 5.11 -2.61
C GLN A 183 12.37 4.72 -3.72
N VAL A 184 12.82 3.84 -4.60
CA VAL A 184 11.98 3.09 -5.55
C VAL A 184 12.10 1.63 -5.13
N GLY A 185 10.97 0.99 -4.84
CA GLY A 185 11.02 -0.39 -4.40
C GLY A 185 9.67 -1.09 -4.39
N LYS A 186 9.70 -2.41 -4.33
CA LYS A 186 8.51 -3.24 -4.22
C LYS A 186 7.88 -3.15 -2.84
N SER A 187 6.55 -3.19 -2.84
CA SER A 187 5.70 -3.26 -1.65
C SER A 187 4.61 -4.30 -1.85
N PHE A 188 4.05 -4.80 -0.75
CA PHE A 188 3.17 -5.96 -0.74
C PHE A 188 1.99 -5.70 0.20
N ARG A 189 0.77 -5.86 -0.32
CA ARG A 189 -0.45 -5.78 0.49
C ARG A 189 -1.34 -6.96 0.17
N ASN A 190 -1.75 -7.70 1.17
CA ASN A 190 -2.60 -8.89 1.00
C ASN A 190 -4.04 -8.49 0.68
N GLU A 191 -4.22 -7.82 -0.45
CA GLU A 191 -5.52 -7.35 -0.93
C GLU A 191 -6.51 -8.50 -1.05
N ILE A 192 -7.69 -8.33 -0.47
CA ILE A 192 -8.76 -9.33 -0.49
C ILE A 192 -9.48 -9.33 -1.82
N THR A 193 -9.72 -8.15 -2.38
CA THR A 193 -10.42 -7.95 -3.65
C THR A 193 -9.50 -7.25 -4.67
N PRO A 194 -8.43 -7.92 -5.13
CA PRO A 194 -7.58 -7.35 -6.16
C PRO A 194 -8.39 -7.14 -7.44
N GLY A 195 -8.11 -6.05 -8.16
CA GLY A 195 -8.86 -5.73 -9.37
C GLY A 195 -8.48 -4.41 -9.98
N LYS A 196 -9.34 -3.91 -10.89
CA LYS A 196 -9.12 -2.65 -11.61
C LYS A 196 -7.75 -2.63 -12.31
N PHE A 197 -7.44 -3.71 -13.03
CA PHE A 197 -6.16 -3.90 -13.75
C PHE A 197 -4.98 -3.86 -12.77
N ILE A 198 -4.00 -2.96 -12.96
CA ILE A 198 -2.82 -2.83 -12.10
C ILE A 198 -3.03 -1.90 -10.88
N PHE A 199 -4.23 -1.33 -10.71
CA PHE A 199 -4.47 -0.31 -9.68
C PHE A 199 -4.67 -0.87 -8.28
N ARG A 200 -5.15 -2.12 -8.16
CA ARG A 200 -5.30 -2.82 -6.87
C ARG A 200 -4.73 -4.24 -6.97
N VAL A 201 -3.46 -4.37 -6.67
CA VAL A 201 -2.69 -5.62 -6.78
C VAL A 201 -1.92 -5.89 -5.50
N ARG A 202 -1.52 -7.15 -5.28
CA ARG A 202 -0.84 -7.58 -4.05
C ARG A 202 0.64 -7.27 -4.03
N GLU A 203 1.28 -7.19 -5.20
CA GLU A 203 2.68 -6.81 -5.36
C GLU A 203 2.76 -5.61 -6.33
N PHE A 204 3.38 -4.54 -5.90
CA PHE A 204 3.50 -3.30 -6.69
C PHE A 204 4.83 -2.60 -6.40
N GLU A 205 5.18 -1.60 -7.19
CA GLU A 205 6.32 -0.73 -6.93
C GLU A 205 5.84 0.65 -6.51
N GLN A 206 6.51 1.21 -5.51
CA GLN A 206 6.33 2.60 -5.05
C GLN A 206 7.56 3.42 -5.37
N MET A 207 7.34 4.69 -5.67
CA MET A 207 8.36 5.73 -5.73
C MET A 207 8.02 6.75 -4.66
N GLU A 208 8.79 6.77 -3.59
CA GLU A 208 8.49 7.52 -2.38
C GLU A 208 9.65 8.45 -2.01
N LEU A 209 9.34 9.64 -1.53
CA LEU A 209 10.30 10.64 -1.08
C LEU A 209 9.84 11.21 0.26
N GLU A 210 10.60 10.95 1.31
CA GLU A 210 10.40 11.53 2.63
C GLU A 210 11.35 12.72 2.81
N PHE A 211 10.78 13.91 3.07
CA PHE A 211 11.56 15.11 3.22
C PHE A 211 11.56 15.58 4.68
N PHE A 212 12.75 15.60 5.28
CA PHE A 212 12.96 15.92 6.68
C PHE A 212 13.34 17.39 6.85
N CYS A 213 12.54 18.12 7.61
CA CYS A 213 12.80 19.51 7.94
C CYS A 213 12.68 19.76 9.46
N LYS A 214 13.23 20.88 9.92
CA LYS A 214 13.09 21.29 11.32
C LYS A 214 11.62 21.59 11.63
N PRO A 215 11.07 21.14 12.76
CA PRO A 215 9.72 21.52 13.17
C PRO A 215 9.51 23.02 13.16
N GLY A 216 8.35 23.47 12.67
CA GLY A 216 8.03 24.89 12.55
C GLY A 216 8.65 25.62 11.35
N THR A 217 9.36 24.89 10.45
CA THR A 217 9.91 25.47 9.22
C THR A 217 9.20 24.91 7.98
N ASP A 218 9.32 25.65 6.85
CA ASP A 218 8.95 25.13 5.53
C ASP A 218 10.05 24.22 4.94
N LEU A 219 9.82 23.71 3.73
CA LEU A 219 10.77 22.88 3.00
C LEU A 219 12.12 23.55 2.70
N LEU A 220 12.18 24.86 2.79
CA LEU A 220 13.40 25.65 2.59
C LEU A 220 14.06 26.07 3.92
N GLY A 221 13.56 25.53 5.05
CA GLY A 221 14.07 25.86 6.38
C GLY A 221 13.66 27.23 6.91
N ARG A 222 12.70 27.92 6.26
CA ARG A 222 12.19 29.22 6.69
C ARG A 222 11.08 29.04 7.75
N PRO A 223 10.97 29.90 8.75
CA PRO A 223 9.89 29.85 9.73
C PRO A 223 8.52 29.86 9.04
N ARG A 224 7.63 28.94 9.43
CA ARG A 224 6.24 28.98 8.98
C ARG A 224 5.54 30.15 9.65
N PRO A 225 4.75 30.96 8.93
CA PRO A 225 3.90 31.98 9.56
C PRO A 225 2.98 31.28 10.58
N GLN A 226 2.96 31.75 11.82
CA GLN A 226 1.98 31.32 12.81
C GLN A 226 0.59 31.72 12.31
N GLY A 227 -0.28 30.78 11.97
CA GLY A 227 -1.67 31.12 11.66
C GLY A 227 -2.36 30.40 10.51
N ARG A 228 -2.01 29.18 10.19
CA ARG A 228 -2.94 28.28 9.48
C ARG A 228 -2.74 26.87 9.98
N ALA A 229 -3.58 26.46 10.94
CA ALA A 229 -3.86 25.04 11.14
C ALA A 229 -4.32 24.47 9.79
N GLY A 230 -3.53 23.59 9.18
CA GLY A 230 -3.88 22.95 7.93
C GLY A 230 -5.18 22.21 8.10
N ARG A 231 -6.18 22.55 7.30
CA ARG A 231 -7.25 21.61 7.02
C ARG A 231 -6.60 20.47 6.23
N GLY A 232 -6.63 19.29 6.83
CA GLY A 232 -6.16 18.09 6.15
C GLY A 232 -6.90 17.94 4.81
N VAL A 233 -6.15 17.54 3.80
CA VAL A 233 -6.63 17.00 2.53
C VAL A 233 -6.64 15.49 2.67
#